data_6fab3f7d4ede68c3e375cdab4967a25b
#
_entry.id   6fab3f7d4ede68c3e375cdab4967a25b
#
_cell.length_a   1.000
_cell.length_b   1.000
_cell.length_c   1.000
_cell.angle_alpha   90.00
_cell.angle_beta   90.00
_cell.angle_gamma   90.00
#
_symmetry.space_group_name_H-M   'P 1'
#
loop_
_entity.id
_entity.type
_entity.pdbx_description
1 polymer ?
#
loop_
_entity_poly.entity_id
_entity_poly.type
_entity_poly.pdbx_seq_one_letter_code
_entity_poly.pdbx_strand_id
1 'polypeptide(L)'
;MASIKKRADGVWRARYRDEAGREHAKHFPRKADAQRWLDEVTAAVVTGQYVDPKAGRITWSSWCASWIDRQAWVAGTVDAAMTAVESVPWTGKPIRTVKPSEVQAWVAAEAKRGLAATTIRTRLNYVQMAFRAAVLDKVIASSPAVGVKPPRVRRAEAAMQLLTAEQVRAALGAADPGFRPFVAVCVFAGLRLGEAAGLQLRDVDFLRRTISVARQVQGGTAGTTTIEAPKYGSERIVYVPAGLTDMLAAHVRARGIDQPEEHLFRRPTGELYNRGSAGAQWRLIRRDARLPVKMTLHTLRHTYASNLIAEKCDVVTVQRALGHTQPSITLNVYSHLWPSAEDKTRAAANTFMTAVLDDPADLVRTSGA
;
A
#
# COMPACT_ATOMS: atom_id res chain seq x y z
N MET A 1 -5.02 39.19 26.80
CA MET A 1 -4.44 39.57 28.12
C MET A 1 -4.74 38.49 29.14
N ALA A 2 -3.72 38.09 29.90
CA ALA A 2 -3.84 37.13 31.00
C ALA A 2 -4.02 37.88 32.31
N SER A 3 -4.85 37.38 33.26
CA SER A 3 -5.09 38.04 34.56
C SER A 3 -5.43 37.02 35.65
N ILE A 4 -5.07 37.37 36.89
CA ILE A 4 -5.39 36.62 38.09
C ILE A 4 -6.12 37.53 39.05
N LYS A 5 -7.28 37.11 39.53
CA LYS A 5 -8.07 37.83 40.56
C LYS A 5 -8.49 36.91 41.68
N LYS A 6 -8.42 37.39 42.91
CA LYS A 6 -8.98 36.69 44.09
C LYS A 6 -10.49 36.96 44.15
N ARG A 7 -11.29 35.92 44.30
CA ARG A 7 -12.74 36.02 44.47
C ARG A 7 -13.11 36.21 45.94
N ALA A 8 -14.34 36.60 46.21
CA ALA A 8 -14.87 36.80 47.55
C ALA A 8 -14.82 35.50 48.42
N ASP A 9 -14.93 34.36 47.75
CA ASP A 9 -14.84 33.03 48.37
C ASP A 9 -13.39 32.59 48.66
N GLY A 10 -12.39 33.45 48.49
CA GLY A 10 -10.99 33.18 48.75
C GLY A 10 -10.25 32.47 47.63
N VAL A 11 -10.95 31.99 46.59
CA VAL A 11 -10.38 31.23 45.46
C VAL A 11 -9.78 32.20 44.43
N TRP A 12 -8.64 31.79 43.84
CA TRP A 12 -7.96 32.55 42.82
C TRP A 12 -8.47 32.14 41.42
N ARG A 13 -9.00 33.10 40.64
CA ARG A 13 -9.42 32.91 39.26
C ARG A 13 -8.33 33.40 38.31
N ALA A 14 -7.70 32.49 37.57
CA ALA A 14 -6.82 32.80 36.46
C ALA A 14 -7.60 32.79 35.15
N ARG A 15 -7.33 33.78 34.28
CA ARG A 15 -7.97 33.93 32.96
C ARG A 15 -6.96 34.22 31.89
N TYR A 16 -7.15 33.65 30.72
CA TYR A 16 -6.42 34.02 29.49
C TYR A 16 -7.38 34.00 28.30
N ARG A 17 -6.93 34.54 27.17
CA ARG A 17 -7.58 34.40 25.87
C ARG A 17 -6.72 33.58 24.94
N ASP A 18 -7.35 32.65 24.23
CA ASP A 18 -6.68 31.87 23.19
C ASP A 18 -6.46 32.70 21.90
N GLU A 19 -5.82 32.07 20.88
CA GLU A 19 -5.57 32.71 19.57
C GLU A 19 -6.86 33.14 18.86
N ALA A 20 -7.99 32.46 19.13
CA ALA A 20 -9.31 32.79 18.60
C ALA A 20 -10.05 33.88 19.43
N GLY A 21 -9.39 34.49 20.45
CA GLY A 21 -9.95 35.52 21.31
C GLY A 21 -10.89 35.02 22.38
N ARG A 22 -11.13 33.70 22.52
CA ARG A 22 -12.04 33.12 23.53
C ARG A 22 -11.40 33.17 24.91
N GLU A 23 -12.20 33.59 25.91
CA GLU A 23 -11.77 33.62 27.29
C GLU A 23 -11.88 32.23 27.94
N HIS A 24 -10.79 31.80 28.55
CA HIS A 24 -10.71 30.61 29.39
C HIS A 24 -10.39 30.99 30.82
N ALA A 25 -11.03 30.34 31.80
CA ALA A 25 -10.79 30.58 33.21
C ALA A 25 -10.64 29.27 33.97
N LYS A 26 -9.77 29.26 34.98
CA LYS A 26 -9.59 28.18 35.91
C LYS A 26 -9.42 28.70 37.31
N HIS A 27 -9.92 27.97 38.32
CA HIS A 27 -9.93 28.36 39.71
C HIS A 27 -8.89 27.53 40.50
N PHE A 28 -8.22 28.21 41.42
CA PHE A 28 -7.16 27.61 42.25
C PHE A 28 -7.26 28.05 43.69
N PRO A 29 -6.94 27.17 44.66
CA PRO A 29 -6.93 27.56 46.09
C PRO A 29 -5.74 28.47 46.42
N ARG A 30 -4.63 28.41 45.66
CA ARG A 30 -3.41 29.20 45.92
C ARG A 30 -3.07 30.08 44.71
N LYS A 31 -2.59 31.30 44.98
CA LYS A 31 -2.15 32.24 43.95
C LYS A 31 -0.98 31.68 43.11
N ALA A 32 -0.04 31.01 43.76
CA ALA A 32 1.13 30.44 43.10
C ALA A 32 0.73 29.39 42.04
N ASP A 33 -0.28 28.54 42.31
CA ASP A 33 -0.76 27.54 41.36
C ASP A 33 -1.48 28.18 40.17
N ALA A 34 -2.25 29.28 40.46
CA ALA A 34 -2.89 30.07 39.42
C ALA A 34 -1.87 30.76 38.50
N GLN A 35 -0.77 31.27 39.07
CA GLN A 35 0.28 31.91 38.31
C GLN A 35 1.02 30.89 37.45
N ARG A 36 1.47 29.78 38.01
CA ARG A 36 2.18 28.71 37.30
C ARG A 36 1.35 28.22 36.09
N TRP A 37 0.09 27.91 36.32
CA TRP A 37 -0.82 27.51 35.25
C TRP A 37 -0.98 28.58 34.17
N LEU A 38 -1.04 29.84 34.52
CA LEU A 38 -1.18 30.93 33.59
C LEU A 38 0.08 31.13 32.77
N ASP A 39 1.25 30.99 33.37
CA ASP A 39 2.57 31.08 32.70
C ASP A 39 2.75 29.93 31.70
N GLU A 40 2.39 28.68 32.08
CA GLU A 40 2.42 27.51 31.20
C GLU A 40 1.51 27.71 29.98
N VAL A 41 0.27 28.15 30.19
CA VAL A 41 -0.69 28.35 29.12
C VAL A 41 -0.29 29.51 28.20
N THR A 42 0.19 30.62 28.79
CA THR A 42 0.63 31.78 28.02
C THR A 42 1.84 31.43 27.15
N ALA A 43 2.81 30.69 27.72
CA ALA A 43 3.93 30.19 26.97
C ALA A 43 3.48 29.28 25.80
N ALA A 44 2.52 28.38 26.04
CA ALA A 44 1.97 27.51 25.00
C ALA A 44 1.24 28.30 23.89
N VAL A 45 0.52 29.36 24.24
CA VAL A 45 -0.13 30.27 23.26
C VAL A 45 0.94 31.00 22.42
N VAL A 46 1.96 31.56 23.06
CA VAL A 46 3.00 32.32 22.38
C VAL A 46 3.84 31.42 21.45
N THR A 47 4.10 30.19 21.87
CA THR A 47 4.84 29.21 21.05
C THR A 47 3.99 28.48 20.02
N GLY A 48 2.69 28.80 19.90
CA GLY A 48 1.75 28.12 19.00
C GLY A 48 1.43 26.67 19.39
N GLN A 49 1.85 26.22 20.57
CA GLN A 49 1.62 24.85 21.08
C GLN A 49 0.31 24.72 21.90
N TYR A 50 -0.46 25.80 21.98
CA TYR A 50 -1.70 25.77 22.73
C TYR A 50 -2.73 24.84 22.10
N VAL A 51 -3.31 23.97 22.92
CA VAL A 51 -4.44 23.10 22.58
C VAL A 51 -5.61 23.42 23.52
N ASP A 52 -6.80 23.73 22.94
CA ASP A 52 -7.98 23.95 23.75
C ASP A 52 -8.32 22.68 24.56
N PRO A 53 -8.38 22.76 25.90
CA PRO A 53 -8.75 21.63 26.74
C PRO A 53 -10.11 21.00 26.41
N LYS A 54 -10.98 21.71 25.70
CA LYS A 54 -12.28 21.19 25.25
C LYS A 54 -12.19 20.46 23.91
N ALA A 55 -11.26 20.80 23.02
CA ALA A 55 -11.13 20.21 21.68
C ALA A 55 -11.00 18.68 21.74
N GLY A 56 -10.13 18.18 22.61
CA GLY A 56 -9.89 16.73 22.76
C GLY A 56 -11.01 15.96 23.48
N ARG A 57 -12.16 16.55 23.75
CA ARG A 57 -13.34 15.84 24.29
C ARG A 57 -14.12 15.09 23.21
N ILE A 58 -13.87 15.37 21.93
CA ILE A 58 -14.42 14.62 20.82
C ILE A 58 -14.03 13.13 20.97
N THR A 59 -14.95 12.22 20.68
CA THR A 59 -14.65 10.79 20.73
C THR A 59 -13.72 10.39 19.57
N TRP A 60 -12.98 9.31 19.77
CA TRP A 60 -12.12 8.75 18.69
C TRP A 60 -12.90 8.49 17.41
N SER A 61 -14.07 7.84 17.51
CA SER A 61 -14.92 7.53 16.34
C SER A 61 -15.39 8.79 15.61
N SER A 62 -15.88 9.80 16.33
CA SER A 62 -16.34 11.05 15.72
C SER A 62 -15.19 11.83 15.08
N TRP A 63 -14.00 11.84 15.71
CA TRP A 63 -12.81 12.44 15.14
C TRP A 63 -12.39 11.73 13.85
N CYS A 64 -12.30 10.40 13.87
CA CYS A 64 -11.86 9.61 12.71
C CYS A 64 -12.83 9.73 11.54
N ALA A 65 -14.15 9.71 11.78
CA ALA A 65 -15.15 9.91 10.74
C ALA A 65 -14.95 11.25 10.02
N SER A 66 -14.86 12.35 10.79
CA SER A 66 -14.62 13.69 10.25
C SER A 66 -13.23 13.81 9.56
N TRP A 67 -12.21 13.14 10.07
CA TRP A 67 -10.88 13.14 9.47
C TRP A 67 -10.85 12.39 8.14
N ILE A 68 -11.48 11.20 8.06
CA ILE A 68 -11.55 10.38 6.84
C ILE A 68 -12.34 11.11 5.76
N ASP A 69 -13.46 11.73 6.08
CA ASP A 69 -14.31 12.49 5.15
C ASP A 69 -13.57 13.64 4.45
N ARG A 70 -12.59 14.22 5.12
CA ARG A 70 -11.75 15.31 4.56
C ARG A 70 -10.59 14.81 3.68
N GLN A 71 -10.42 13.48 3.51
CA GLN A 71 -9.33 12.94 2.72
C GLN A 71 -9.74 12.73 1.25
N ALA A 72 -8.88 13.12 0.33
CA ALA A 72 -9.04 12.83 -1.10
C ALA A 72 -8.62 11.39 -1.42
N TRP A 73 -9.23 10.41 -0.73
CA TRP A 73 -8.89 8.99 -0.90
C TRP A 73 -9.89 8.26 -1.80
N VAL A 74 -9.38 7.28 -2.54
CA VAL A 74 -10.24 6.33 -3.26
C VAL A 74 -10.98 5.41 -2.28
N ALA A 75 -12.18 4.93 -2.66
CA ALA A 75 -13.07 4.14 -1.82
C ALA A 75 -12.37 2.99 -1.06
N GLY A 76 -11.53 2.21 -1.74
CA GLY A 76 -10.80 1.12 -1.07
C GLY A 76 -9.79 1.55 -0.01
N THR A 77 -9.30 2.80 -0.06
CA THR A 77 -8.44 3.37 0.99
C THR A 77 -9.30 3.83 2.18
N VAL A 78 -10.47 4.41 1.90
CA VAL A 78 -11.46 4.78 2.92
C VAL A 78 -11.89 3.55 3.71
N ASP A 79 -12.27 2.46 3.04
CA ASP A 79 -12.68 1.19 3.67
C ASP A 79 -11.57 0.62 4.58
N ALA A 80 -10.32 0.66 4.11
CA ALA A 80 -9.17 0.19 4.88
C ALA A 80 -8.92 1.06 6.11
N ALA A 81 -9.05 2.38 5.98
CA ALA A 81 -8.94 3.33 7.09
C ALA A 81 -10.06 3.13 8.11
N MET A 82 -11.33 3.04 7.65
CA MET A 82 -12.48 2.76 8.52
C MET A 82 -12.28 1.46 9.30
N THR A 83 -11.94 0.36 8.61
CA THR A 83 -11.65 -0.93 9.25
C THR A 83 -10.55 -0.80 10.32
N ALA A 84 -9.53 0.01 10.08
CA ALA A 84 -8.44 0.21 11.01
C ALA A 84 -8.88 1.00 12.25
N VAL A 85 -9.55 2.14 12.06
CA VAL A 85 -9.94 3.03 13.16
C VAL A 85 -11.09 2.47 14.01
N GLU A 86 -11.90 1.56 13.46
CA GLU A 86 -12.96 0.84 14.16
C GLU A 86 -12.44 -0.38 14.94
N SER A 87 -11.27 -0.93 14.56
CA SER A 87 -10.70 -2.11 15.23
C SER A 87 -10.14 -1.84 16.62
N VAL A 88 -10.04 -0.59 17.03
CA VAL A 88 -9.47 -0.19 18.33
C VAL A 88 -10.51 -0.27 19.47
N PRO A 89 -10.10 -0.59 20.72
CA PRO A 89 -11.04 -0.75 21.84
C PRO A 89 -11.52 0.59 22.46
N TRP A 90 -11.01 1.73 21.99
CA TRP A 90 -11.32 3.06 22.55
C TRP A 90 -12.20 3.92 21.64
N THR A 91 -12.99 3.35 20.74
CA THR A 91 -13.83 4.08 19.77
C THR A 91 -14.71 5.15 20.40
N GLY A 92 -15.33 4.87 21.54
CA GLY A 92 -16.19 5.82 22.27
C GLY A 92 -15.45 6.74 23.26
N LYS A 93 -14.13 6.61 23.44
CA LYS A 93 -13.38 7.46 24.37
C LYS A 93 -13.06 8.82 23.78
N PRO A 94 -13.03 9.89 24.62
CA PRO A 94 -12.44 11.17 24.23
C PRO A 94 -10.99 10.99 23.77
N ILE A 95 -10.63 11.50 22.58
CA ILE A 95 -9.33 11.24 21.94
C ILE A 95 -8.14 11.63 22.84
N ARG A 96 -8.30 12.70 23.66
CA ARG A 96 -7.27 13.15 24.60
C ARG A 96 -6.97 12.21 25.77
N THR A 97 -7.85 11.21 26.02
CA THR A 97 -7.71 10.29 27.16
C THR A 97 -7.06 8.97 26.77
N VAL A 98 -6.84 8.75 25.48
CA VAL A 98 -6.15 7.54 24.99
C VAL A 98 -4.70 7.59 25.37
N LYS A 99 -4.21 6.50 25.99
CA LYS A 99 -2.84 6.40 26.49
C LYS A 99 -1.95 5.58 25.53
N PRO A 100 -0.64 5.84 25.49
CA PRO A 100 0.32 5.00 24.74
C PRO A 100 0.23 3.52 25.07
N SER A 101 0.04 3.17 26.34
CA SER A 101 -0.13 1.78 26.79
C SER A 101 -1.36 1.10 26.20
N GLU A 102 -2.45 1.83 25.94
CA GLU A 102 -3.65 1.27 25.31
C GLU A 102 -3.40 0.96 23.83
N VAL A 103 -2.68 1.85 23.11
CA VAL A 103 -2.29 1.59 21.72
C VAL A 103 -1.35 0.38 21.63
N GLN A 104 -0.38 0.27 22.53
CA GLN A 104 0.52 -0.87 22.59
C GLN A 104 -0.24 -2.17 22.92
N ALA A 105 -1.17 -2.13 23.86
CA ALA A 105 -1.99 -3.28 24.24
C ALA A 105 -2.89 -3.74 23.07
N TRP A 106 -3.47 -2.81 22.31
CA TRP A 106 -4.24 -3.15 21.12
C TRP A 106 -3.39 -3.85 20.06
N VAL A 107 -2.19 -3.36 19.75
CA VAL A 107 -1.27 -4.03 18.81
C VAL A 107 -0.95 -5.45 19.27
N ALA A 108 -0.70 -5.65 20.56
CA ALA A 108 -0.46 -6.97 21.13
C ALA A 108 -1.69 -7.89 21.04
N ALA A 109 -2.90 -7.34 21.28
CA ALA A 109 -4.15 -8.07 21.17
C ALA A 109 -4.43 -8.52 19.72
N GLU A 110 -4.21 -7.65 18.74
CA GLU A 110 -4.34 -8.00 17.31
C GLU A 110 -3.39 -9.15 16.93
N ALA A 111 -2.16 -9.14 17.44
CA ALA A 111 -1.20 -10.23 17.23
C ALA A 111 -1.67 -11.54 17.87
N LYS A 112 -2.21 -11.48 19.10
CA LYS A 112 -2.78 -12.66 19.80
C LYS A 112 -4.00 -13.23 19.09
N ARG A 113 -4.79 -12.39 18.39
CA ARG A 113 -5.91 -12.82 17.54
C ARG A 113 -5.45 -13.51 16.25
N GLY A 114 -4.14 -13.62 15.99
CA GLY A 114 -3.57 -14.28 14.83
C GLY A 114 -3.54 -13.43 13.54
N LEU A 115 -3.71 -12.11 13.63
CA LEU A 115 -3.59 -11.26 12.45
C LEU A 115 -2.14 -11.23 11.96
N ALA A 116 -1.98 -11.23 10.63
CA ALA A 116 -0.66 -11.10 10.03
C ALA A 116 0.02 -9.77 10.41
N ALA A 117 1.33 -9.80 10.64
CA ALA A 117 2.10 -8.62 11.03
C ALA A 117 1.97 -7.45 10.03
N THR A 118 1.81 -7.76 8.73
CA THR A 118 1.53 -6.76 7.68
C THR A 118 0.17 -6.10 7.83
N THR A 119 -0.87 -6.85 8.21
CA THR A 119 -2.21 -6.32 8.48
C THR A 119 -2.20 -5.40 9.70
N ILE A 120 -1.53 -5.83 10.78
CA ILE A 120 -1.37 -5.02 12.01
C ILE A 120 -0.62 -3.72 11.68
N ARG A 121 0.44 -3.79 10.89
CA ARG A 121 1.20 -2.62 10.44
C ARG A 121 0.32 -1.64 9.67
N THR A 122 -0.48 -2.11 8.73
CA THR A 122 -1.40 -1.27 7.96
C THR A 122 -2.43 -0.59 8.85
N ARG A 123 -3.05 -1.32 9.77
CA ARG A 123 -4.01 -0.76 10.73
C ARG A 123 -3.35 0.29 11.63
N LEU A 124 -2.18 -0.03 12.20
CA LEU A 124 -1.43 0.90 13.05
C LEU A 124 -1.05 2.17 12.29
N ASN A 125 -0.68 2.09 11.02
CA ASN A 125 -0.37 3.27 10.20
C ASN A 125 -1.58 4.21 10.11
N TYR A 126 -2.79 3.72 9.85
CA TYR A 126 -3.99 4.57 9.83
C TYR A 126 -4.29 5.18 11.21
N VAL A 127 -4.16 4.42 12.28
CA VAL A 127 -4.32 4.92 13.65
C VAL A 127 -3.28 6.03 13.95
N GLN A 128 -2.03 5.83 13.56
CA GLN A 128 -0.97 6.85 13.70
C GLN A 128 -1.26 8.10 12.86
N MET A 129 -1.77 7.93 11.63
CA MET A 129 -2.18 9.05 10.77
C MET A 129 -3.30 9.86 11.40
N ALA A 130 -4.35 9.21 11.94
CA ALA A 130 -5.46 9.88 12.59
C ALA A 130 -5.02 10.66 13.83
N PHE A 131 -4.15 10.10 14.68
CA PHE A 131 -3.60 10.83 15.82
C PHE A 131 -2.66 11.97 15.40
N ARG A 132 -1.87 11.77 14.35
CA ARG A 132 -1.01 12.85 13.81
C ARG A 132 -1.87 14.02 13.29
N ALA A 133 -2.93 13.73 12.57
CA ALA A 133 -3.86 14.74 12.12
C ALA A 133 -4.50 15.49 13.31
N ALA A 134 -4.87 14.78 14.38
CA ALA A 134 -5.41 15.40 15.59
C ALA A 134 -4.40 16.33 16.31
N VAL A 135 -3.11 16.03 16.22
CA VAL A 135 -2.07 16.94 16.72
C VAL A 135 -1.94 18.17 15.83
N LEU A 136 -1.92 17.99 14.51
CA LEU A 136 -1.84 19.09 13.53
C LEU A 136 -3.04 20.03 13.64
N ASP A 137 -4.24 19.49 13.85
CA ASP A 137 -5.48 20.26 14.04
C ASP A 137 -5.62 20.81 15.48
N LYS A 138 -4.58 20.72 16.30
CA LYS A 138 -4.58 21.18 17.71
C LYS A 138 -5.74 20.59 18.55
N VAL A 139 -6.19 19.37 18.24
CA VAL A 139 -7.21 18.64 19.02
C VAL A 139 -6.58 17.97 20.24
N ILE A 140 -5.34 17.48 20.11
CA ILE A 140 -4.52 16.91 21.20
C ILE A 140 -3.10 17.48 21.10
N ALA A 141 -2.42 17.57 22.25
CA ALA A 141 -1.05 18.12 22.30
C ALA A 141 0.01 17.15 21.76
N SER A 142 -0.20 15.85 21.91
CA SER A 142 0.75 14.81 21.45
C SER A 142 0.01 13.53 21.07
N SER A 143 0.60 12.78 20.16
CA SER A 143 0.03 11.52 19.71
C SER A 143 0.41 10.36 20.65
N PRO A 144 -0.56 9.60 21.18
CA PRO A 144 -0.28 8.43 22.01
C PRO A 144 0.27 7.25 21.19
N ALA A 145 0.26 7.32 19.88
CA ALA A 145 0.76 6.27 18.98
C ALA A 145 2.24 6.46 18.58
N VAL A 146 2.91 7.51 19.08
CA VAL A 146 4.34 7.73 18.83
C VAL A 146 5.15 6.61 19.50
N GLY A 147 6.11 6.04 18.74
CA GLY A 147 7.00 4.97 19.23
C GLY A 147 6.39 3.58 19.28
N VAL A 148 5.06 3.44 19.09
CA VAL A 148 4.42 2.12 18.99
C VAL A 148 4.83 1.44 17.68
N LYS A 149 5.35 0.21 17.80
CA LYS A 149 5.86 -0.56 16.64
C LYS A 149 4.97 -1.78 16.38
N PRO A 150 4.70 -2.11 15.12
CA PRO A 150 4.03 -3.35 14.77
C PRO A 150 4.95 -4.56 15.04
N PRO A 151 4.40 -5.79 15.12
CA PRO A 151 5.20 -7.00 15.17
C PRO A 151 6.16 -7.08 13.98
N ARG A 152 7.33 -7.69 14.20
CA ARG A 152 8.31 -7.94 13.13
C ARG A 152 7.79 -9.04 12.21
N VAL A 153 7.90 -8.81 10.90
CA VAL A 153 7.66 -9.85 9.89
C VAL A 153 8.89 -10.76 9.86
N ARG A 154 8.71 -12.06 10.04
CA ARG A 154 9.80 -13.05 9.93
C ARG A 154 10.20 -13.17 8.44
N ARG A 155 11.50 -13.25 8.15
CA ARG A 155 12.01 -13.40 6.77
C ARG A 155 11.43 -14.60 6.04
N ALA A 156 11.25 -15.74 6.71
CA ALA A 156 10.64 -16.93 6.15
C ALA A 156 9.16 -16.73 5.73
N GLU A 157 8.42 -15.86 6.42
CA GLU A 157 7.03 -15.53 6.08
C GLU A 157 6.95 -14.52 4.93
N ALA A 158 8.01 -13.76 4.71
CA ALA A 158 8.15 -12.80 3.62
C ALA A 158 8.71 -13.42 2.33
N ALA A 159 9.10 -14.69 2.32
CA ALA A 159 9.61 -15.37 1.13
C ALA A 159 8.53 -15.35 0.04
N MET A 160 8.89 -14.75 -1.09
CA MET A 160 8.03 -14.68 -2.26
C MET A 160 7.82 -16.09 -2.81
N GLN A 161 6.55 -16.49 -2.92
CA GLN A 161 6.21 -17.74 -3.56
C GLN A 161 5.96 -17.48 -5.05
N LEU A 162 6.65 -18.22 -5.89
CA LEU A 162 6.55 -18.16 -7.35
C LEU A 162 5.99 -19.49 -7.86
N LEU A 163 5.31 -19.44 -8.99
CA LEU A 163 4.84 -20.64 -9.68
C LEU A 163 5.95 -21.17 -10.59
N THR A 164 6.13 -22.50 -10.59
CA THR A 164 6.96 -23.16 -11.60
C THR A 164 6.23 -23.20 -12.95
N ALA A 165 6.94 -23.51 -14.03
CA ALA A 165 6.34 -23.67 -15.37
C ALA A 165 5.24 -24.75 -15.38
N GLU A 166 5.44 -25.88 -14.66
CA GLU A 166 4.46 -26.95 -14.50
C GLU A 166 3.21 -26.47 -13.76
N GLN A 167 3.40 -25.66 -12.71
CA GLN A 167 2.28 -25.09 -11.94
C GLN A 167 1.49 -24.07 -12.76
N VAL A 168 2.15 -23.26 -13.57
CA VAL A 168 1.46 -22.34 -14.52
C VAL A 168 0.70 -23.14 -15.55
N ARG A 169 1.29 -24.20 -16.13
CA ARG A 169 0.62 -25.10 -17.08
C ARG A 169 -0.61 -25.75 -16.45
N ALA A 170 -0.49 -26.26 -15.24
CA ALA A 170 -1.60 -26.85 -14.49
C ALA A 170 -2.71 -25.82 -14.22
N ALA A 171 -2.35 -24.60 -13.82
CA ALA A 171 -3.33 -23.52 -13.60
C ALA A 171 -4.09 -23.14 -14.87
N LEU A 172 -3.40 -23.02 -16.00
CA LEU A 172 -4.03 -22.73 -17.30
C LEU A 172 -4.90 -23.90 -17.78
N GLY A 173 -4.48 -25.15 -17.53
CA GLY A 173 -5.27 -26.34 -17.85
C GLY A 173 -6.55 -26.46 -17.03
N ALA A 174 -6.50 -26.12 -15.76
CA ALA A 174 -7.64 -26.14 -14.85
C ALA A 174 -8.60 -24.93 -14.99
N ALA A 175 -8.15 -23.87 -15.70
CA ALA A 175 -8.98 -22.69 -15.89
C ALA A 175 -10.10 -22.94 -16.91
N ASP A 176 -11.32 -22.47 -16.57
CA ASP A 176 -12.41 -22.39 -17.53
C ASP A 176 -11.95 -21.71 -18.82
N PRO A 177 -12.36 -22.20 -20.02
CA PRO A 177 -11.95 -21.61 -21.30
C PRO A 177 -12.17 -20.09 -21.40
N GLY A 178 -13.24 -19.56 -20.80
CA GLY A 178 -13.53 -18.14 -20.78
C GLY A 178 -12.68 -17.34 -19.80
N PHE A 179 -12.10 -17.98 -18.77
CA PHE A 179 -11.25 -17.34 -17.78
C PHE A 179 -9.75 -17.64 -17.98
N ARG A 180 -9.40 -18.64 -18.78
CA ARG A 180 -8.02 -19.02 -19.07
C ARG A 180 -7.19 -17.85 -19.64
N PRO A 181 -7.69 -17.05 -20.62
CA PRO A 181 -6.94 -15.91 -21.12
C PRO A 181 -6.75 -14.80 -20.09
N PHE A 182 -7.67 -14.66 -19.12
CA PHE A 182 -7.48 -13.77 -17.97
C PHE A 182 -6.28 -14.17 -17.11
N VAL A 183 -6.12 -15.46 -16.82
CA VAL A 183 -4.95 -16.00 -16.12
C VAL A 183 -3.69 -15.78 -16.95
N ALA A 184 -3.78 -15.98 -18.27
CA ALA A 184 -2.66 -15.83 -19.19
C ALA A 184 -2.12 -14.40 -19.24
N VAL A 185 -2.97 -13.36 -19.29
CA VAL A 185 -2.49 -11.96 -19.27
C VAL A 185 -1.86 -11.61 -17.92
N CYS A 186 -2.29 -12.22 -16.82
CA CYS A 186 -1.66 -12.01 -15.52
C CYS A 186 -0.26 -12.63 -15.43
N VAL A 187 -0.03 -13.80 -16.05
CA VAL A 187 1.25 -14.51 -15.96
C VAL A 187 2.22 -14.21 -17.09
N PHE A 188 1.75 -13.84 -18.30
CA PHE A 188 2.61 -13.58 -19.46
C PHE A 188 2.74 -12.11 -19.85
N ALA A 189 1.88 -11.25 -19.32
CA ALA A 189 1.95 -9.80 -19.47
C ALA A 189 2.08 -9.06 -18.12
N GLY A 190 2.03 -9.78 -17.00
CA GLY A 190 2.20 -9.22 -15.67
C GLY A 190 1.12 -8.23 -15.25
N LEU A 191 -0.09 -8.31 -15.81
CA LEU A 191 -1.18 -7.41 -15.47
C LEU A 191 -1.65 -7.63 -14.03
N ARG A 192 -2.01 -6.53 -13.35
CA ARG A 192 -2.77 -6.63 -12.09
C ARG A 192 -4.18 -7.14 -12.37
N LEU A 193 -4.81 -7.79 -11.39
CA LEU A 193 -6.18 -8.30 -11.54
C LEU A 193 -7.14 -7.23 -12.09
N GLY A 194 -7.12 -6.03 -11.52
CA GLY A 194 -8.00 -4.95 -11.97
C GLY A 194 -7.68 -4.45 -13.39
N GLU A 195 -6.40 -4.43 -13.77
CA GLU A 195 -5.95 -4.10 -15.12
C GLU A 195 -6.44 -5.15 -16.13
N ALA A 196 -6.25 -6.44 -15.80
CA ALA A 196 -6.76 -7.54 -16.64
C ALA A 196 -8.29 -7.47 -16.79
N ALA A 197 -9.02 -7.23 -15.70
CA ALA A 197 -10.48 -7.09 -15.74
C ALA A 197 -10.96 -5.89 -16.58
N GLY A 198 -10.15 -4.84 -16.67
CA GLY A 198 -10.45 -3.62 -17.41
C GLY A 198 -10.05 -3.65 -18.89
N LEU A 199 -9.39 -4.73 -19.38
CA LEU A 199 -8.97 -4.81 -20.77
C LEU A 199 -10.17 -4.80 -21.74
N GLN A 200 -10.02 -3.98 -22.78
CA GLN A 200 -10.94 -3.89 -23.90
C GLN A 200 -10.27 -4.38 -25.20
N LEU A 201 -11.07 -4.66 -26.24
CA LEU A 201 -10.55 -5.11 -27.54
C LEU A 201 -9.52 -4.13 -28.11
N ARG A 202 -9.80 -2.82 -28.05
CA ARG A 202 -8.91 -1.75 -28.53
C ARG A 202 -7.56 -1.67 -27.82
N ASP A 203 -7.42 -2.31 -26.66
CA ASP A 203 -6.17 -2.29 -25.90
C ASP A 203 -5.13 -3.30 -26.43
N VAL A 204 -5.55 -4.24 -27.29
CA VAL A 204 -4.69 -5.29 -27.83
C VAL A 204 -4.34 -5.00 -29.27
N ASP A 205 -3.07 -4.69 -29.53
CA ASP A 205 -2.52 -4.66 -30.89
C ASP A 205 -1.98 -6.05 -31.23
N PHE A 206 -2.77 -6.81 -31.99
CA PHE A 206 -2.44 -8.18 -32.38
C PHE A 206 -1.24 -8.24 -33.34
N LEU A 207 -1.06 -7.20 -34.18
CA LEU A 207 0.04 -7.14 -35.16
C LEU A 207 1.36 -6.77 -34.47
N ARG A 208 1.34 -5.74 -33.64
CA ARG A 208 2.52 -5.31 -32.87
C ARG A 208 2.79 -6.14 -31.63
N ARG A 209 1.87 -7.03 -31.27
CA ARG A 209 1.93 -7.87 -30.06
C ARG A 209 2.14 -7.04 -28.81
N THR A 210 1.28 -6.04 -28.62
CA THR A 210 1.31 -5.18 -27.44
C THR A 210 -0.04 -5.11 -26.78
N ILE A 211 -0.04 -4.87 -25.47
CA ILE A 211 -1.23 -4.58 -24.67
C ILE A 211 -1.07 -3.21 -24.02
N SER A 212 -2.01 -2.31 -24.30
CA SER A 212 -2.10 -1.01 -23.65
C SER A 212 -2.87 -1.12 -22.34
N VAL A 213 -2.25 -0.80 -21.22
CA VAL A 213 -2.87 -0.82 -19.90
C VAL A 213 -3.29 0.60 -19.55
N ALA A 214 -4.53 0.98 -19.88
CA ALA A 214 -5.06 2.33 -19.72
C ALA A 214 -6.15 2.44 -18.64
N ARG A 215 -6.65 1.33 -18.10
CA ARG A 215 -7.72 1.32 -17.09
C ARG A 215 -7.62 0.12 -16.16
N GLN A 216 -8.36 0.19 -15.05
CA GLN A 216 -8.51 -0.92 -14.10
C GLN A 216 -9.93 -0.97 -13.55
N VAL A 217 -10.40 -2.16 -13.23
CA VAL A 217 -11.62 -2.37 -12.46
C VAL A 217 -11.28 -2.33 -10.97
N GLN A 218 -11.98 -1.50 -10.21
CA GLN A 218 -11.93 -1.44 -8.76
C GLN A 218 -13.25 -1.92 -8.14
N GLY A 219 -13.24 -2.17 -6.83
CA GLY A 219 -14.39 -2.70 -6.10
C GLY A 219 -14.26 -4.20 -5.83
N GLY A 220 -14.89 -4.63 -4.74
CA GLY A 220 -14.78 -6.02 -4.25
C GLY A 220 -16.11 -6.74 -4.14
N THR A 221 -17.22 -5.99 -4.11
CA THR A 221 -18.60 -6.50 -3.94
C THR A 221 -19.44 -6.16 -5.17
N ALA A 222 -20.48 -6.94 -5.43
CA ALA A 222 -21.45 -6.66 -6.48
C ALA A 222 -22.08 -5.26 -6.24
N GLY A 223 -22.15 -4.44 -7.28
CA GLY A 223 -22.73 -3.09 -7.21
C GLY A 223 -21.74 -1.95 -6.91
N THR A 224 -20.50 -2.25 -6.49
CA THR A 224 -19.47 -1.23 -6.21
C THR A 224 -18.30 -1.25 -7.21
N THR A 225 -18.50 -1.87 -8.36
CA THR A 225 -17.45 -2.00 -9.38
C THR A 225 -17.36 -0.70 -10.19
N THR A 226 -16.21 -0.03 -10.13
CA THR A 226 -15.89 1.18 -10.90
C THR A 226 -14.75 0.91 -11.89
N ILE A 227 -14.74 1.65 -13.00
CA ILE A 227 -13.62 1.64 -13.96
C ILE A 227 -12.88 2.96 -13.78
N GLU A 228 -11.60 2.87 -13.50
CA GLU A 228 -10.74 4.01 -13.22
C GLU A 228 -9.42 3.89 -13.98
N ALA A 229 -8.67 4.99 -14.04
CA ALA A 229 -7.28 4.96 -14.49
C ALA A 229 -6.44 4.02 -13.61
N PRO A 230 -5.35 3.42 -14.12
CA PRO A 230 -4.47 2.60 -13.32
C PRO A 230 -3.89 3.38 -12.15
N LYS A 231 -3.72 2.71 -11.00
CA LYS A 231 -3.16 3.35 -9.79
C LYS A 231 -1.83 4.02 -10.08
N TYR A 232 -1.66 5.21 -9.53
CA TYR A 232 -0.40 5.98 -9.60
C TYR A 232 0.05 6.36 -11.03
N GLY A 233 -0.88 6.51 -11.97
CA GLY A 233 -0.52 6.84 -13.35
C GLY A 233 0.32 5.76 -14.02
N SER A 234 0.08 4.47 -13.69
CA SER A 234 0.85 3.34 -14.23
C SER A 234 0.35 2.88 -15.61
N GLU A 235 -0.16 3.80 -16.42
CA GLU A 235 -0.46 3.56 -17.85
C GLU A 235 0.82 3.14 -18.56
N ARG A 236 0.71 2.13 -19.40
CA ARG A 236 1.87 1.57 -20.09
C ARG A 236 1.48 0.68 -21.26
N ILE A 237 2.43 0.47 -22.16
CA ILE A 237 2.38 -0.57 -23.18
C ILE A 237 3.23 -1.75 -22.70
N VAL A 238 2.67 -2.94 -22.78
CA VAL A 238 3.36 -4.20 -22.44
C VAL A 238 3.55 -4.99 -23.74
N TYR A 239 4.80 -5.37 -24.02
CA TYR A 239 5.13 -6.27 -25.11
C TYR A 239 4.85 -7.73 -24.70
N VAL A 240 4.16 -8.46 -25.55
CA VAL A 240 3.68 -9.81 -25.20
C VAL A 240 4.08 -10.86 -26.25
N PRO A 241 4.21 -12.13 -25.87
CA PRO A 241 4.57 -13.18 -26.81
C PRO A 241 3.43 -13.49 -27.78
N ALA A 242 3.76 -13.98 -28.99
CA ALA A 242 2.79 -14.35 -30.02
C ALA A 242 1.70 -15.29 -29.53
N GLY A 243 2.07 -16.33 -28.77
CA GLY A 243 1.11 -17.27 -28.23
C GLY A 243 0.06 -16.65 -27.30
N LEU A 244 0.35 -15.51 -26.65
CA LEU A 244 -0.63 -14.81 -25.85
C LEU A 244 -1.61 -14.05 -26.76
N THR A 245 -1.13 -13.37 -27.80
CA THR A 245 -2.00 -12.69 -28.78
C THR A 245 -2.87 -13.68 -29.52
N ASP A 246 -2.37 -14.86 -29.89
CA ASP A 246 -3.14 -15.92 -30.52
C ASP A 246 -4.25 -16.45 -29.62
N MET A 247 -3.95 -16.64 -28.33
CA MET A 247 -4.94 -17.03 -27.31
C MET A 247 -6.02 -15.95 -27.15
N LEU A 248 -5.65 -14.69 -27.12
CA LEU A 248 -6.59 -13.57 -27.04
C LEU A 248 -7.44 -13.44 -28.30
N ALA A 249 -6.86 -13.62 -29.48
CA ALA A 249 -7.61 -13.61 -30.75
C ALA A 249 -8.62 -14.77 -30.82
N ALA A 250 -8.24 -15.96 -30.37
CA ALA A 250 -9.17 -17.10 -30.28
C ALA A 250 -10.31 -16.81 -29.28
N HIS A 251 -9.99 -16.17 -28.14
CA HIS A 251 -11.00 -15.78 -27.14
C HIS A 251 -11.97 -14.74 -27.69
N VAL A 252 -11.47 -13.69 -28.36
CA VAL A 252 -12.28 -12.65 -29.00
C VAL A 252 -13.27 -13.29 -29.98
N ARG A 253 -12.80 -14.16 -30.87
CA ARG A 253 -13.65 -14.88 -31.83
C ARG A 253 -14.71 -15.75 -31.12
N ALA A 254 -14.29 -16.52 -30.11
CA ALA A 254 -15.18 -17.44 -29.40
C ALA A 254 -16.27 -16.71 -28.60
N ARG A 255 -16.03 -15.45 -28.21
CA ARG A 255 -16.97 -14.61 -27.46
C ARG A 255 -17.77 -13.67 -28.34
N GLY A 256 -17.47 -13.59 -29.64
CA GLY A 256 -18.12 -12.64 -30.56
C GLY A 256 -17.87 -11.19 -30.21
N ILE A 257 -16.69 -10.87 -29.66
CA ILE A 257 -16.29 -9.50 -29.30
C ILE A 257 -15.84 -8.79 -30.58
N ASP A 258 -16.54 -7.73 -30.98
CA ASP A 258 -16.28 -7.02 -32.25
C ASP A 258 -16.18 -5.50 -32.08
N GLN A 259 -16.68 -4.93 -30.97
CA GLN A 259 -16.59 -3.50 -30.72
C GLN A 259 -15.31 -3.15 -29.94
N PRO A 260 -14.61 -2.08 -30.33
CA PRO A 260 -13.34 -1.68 -29.68
C PRO A 260 -13.44 -1.48 -28.17
N GLU A 261 -14.57 -0.99 -27.67
CA GLU A 261 -14.82 -0.69 -26.25
C GLU A 261 -15.28 -1.89 -25.45
N GLU A 262 -15.54 -3.02 -26.09
CA GLU A 262 -15.96 -4.22 -25.38
C GLU A 262 -14.84 -4.79 -24.54
N HIS A 263 -15.20 -5.14 -23.30
CA HIS A 263 -14.25 -5.77 -22.38
C HIS A 263 -14.02 -7.24 -22.76
N LEU A 264 -12.75 -7.62 -22.81
CA LEU A 264 -12.35 -8.99 -23.15
C LEU A 264 -12.86 -10.02 -22.15
N PHE A 265 -12.97 -9.66 -20.88
CA PHE A 265 -13.23 -10.60 -19.82
C PHE A 265 -14.51 -10.23 -19.06
N ARG A 266 -15.58 -10.94 -19.38
CA ARG A 266 -16.85 -10.86 -18.66
C ARG A 266 -17.19 -12.20 -18.03
N ARG A 267 -17.87 -12.14 -16.90
CA ARG A 267 -18.49 -13.30 -16.25
C ARG A 267 -19.62 -13.83 -17.13
N PRO A 268 -20.05 -15.10 -16.93
CA PRO A 268 -21.25 -15.62 -17.61
C PRO A 268 -22.50 -14.77 -17.37
N THR A 269 -22.56 -14.01 -16.27
CA THR A 269 -23.63 -13.06 -15.94
C THR A 269 -23.57 -11.74 -16.72
N GLY A 270 -22.54 -11.54 -17.58
CA GLY A 270 -22.31 -10.29 -18.32
C GLY A 270 -21.52 -9.23 -17.55
N GLU A 271 -21.37 -9.36 -16.25
CA GLU A 271 -20.64 -8.41 -15.39
C GLU A 271 -19.12 -8.51 -15.57
N LEU A 272 -18.40 -7.44 -15.25
CA LEU A 272 -16.93 -7.47 -15.21
C LEU A 272 -16.43 -8.30 -14.02
N TYR A 273 -15.25 -8.89 -14.20
CA TYR A 273 -14.55 -9.48 -13.07
C TYR A 273 -14.07 -8.39 -12.12
N ASN A 274 -14.26 -8.62 -10.85
CA ASN A 274 -13.70 -7.81 -9.76
C ASN A 274 -12.84 -8.68 -8.83
N ARG A 275 -12.28 -8.10 -7.78
CA ARG A 275 -11.42 -8.82 -6.84
C ARG A 275 -12.10 -10.05 -6.22
N GLY A 276 -13.39 -9.96 -5.90
CA GLY A 276 -14.16 -11.04 -5.29
C GLY A 276 -14.40 -12.19 -6.28
N SER A 277 -14.95 -11.87 -7.45
CA SER A 277 -15.33 -12.86 -8.47
C SER A 277 -14.11 -13.53 -9.13
N ALA A 278 -13.08 -12.76 -9.51
CA ALA A 278 -11.84 -13.33 -10.04
C ALA A 278 -11.09 -14.15 -8.97
N GLY A 279 -11.11 -13.71 -7.72
CA GLY A 279 -10.57 -14.48 -6.60
C GLY A 279 -11.32 -15.81 -6.38
N ALA A 280 -12.64 -15.83 -6.61
CA ALA A 280 -13.43 -17.07 -6.54
C ALA A 280 -12.99 -18.06 -7.63
N GLN A 281 -12.87 -17.60 -8.89
CA GLN A 281 -12.38 -18.43 -9.99
C GLN A 281 -10.97 -18.97 -9.71
N TRP A 282 -10.09 -18.11 -9.21
CA TRP A 282 -8.73 -18.53 -8.85
C TRP A 282 -8.70 -19.60 -7.75
N ARG A 283 -9.61 -19.54 -6.76
CA ARG A 283 -9.68 -20.59 -5.73
C ARG A 283 -10.05 -21.95 -6.31
N LEU A 284 -10.95 -22.00 -7.30
CA LEU A 284 -11.30 -23.23 -8.01
C LEU A 284 -10.08 -23.76 -8.80
N ILE A 285 -9.47 -22.91 -9.63
CA ILE A 285 -8.26 -23.25 -10.40
C ILE A 285 -7.17 -23.80 -9.48
N ARG A 286 -6.90 -23.10 -8.37
CA ARG A 286 -5.88 -23.51 -7.42
C ARG A 286 -6.15 -24.87 -6.81
N ARG A 287 -7.40 -25.17 -6.48
CA ARG A 287 -7.84 -26.49 -5.98
C ARG A 287 -7.60 -27.58 -7.04
N ASP A 288 -8.08 -27.34 -8.26
CA ASP A 288 -8.09 -28.34 -9.34
C ASP A 288 -6.66 -28.57 -9.89
N ALA A 289 -5.84 -27.53 -9.94
CA ALA A 289 -4.42 -27.62 -10.26
C ALA A 289 -3.53 -28.04 -9.07
N ARG A 290 -4.09 -28.31 -7.89
CA ARG A 290 -3.37 -28.70 -6.65
C ARG A 290 -2.26 -27.73 -6.26
N LEU A 291 -2.50 -26.42 -6.46
CA LEU A 291 -1.52 -25.38 -6.09
C LEU A 291 -1.57 -25.04 -4.59
N PRO A 292 -0.46 -24.62 -3.99
CA PRO A 292 -0.42 -24.21 -2.58
C PRO A 292 -1.44 -23.11 -2.24
N VAL A 293 -2.03 -23.17 -1.05
CA VAL A 293 -3.11 -22.27 -0.61
C VAL A 293 -2.70 -20.80 -0.65
N LYS A 294 -1.42 -20.49 -0.45
CA LYS A 294 -0.88 -19.13 -0.44
C LYS A 294 -0.74 -18.52 -1.84
N MET A 295 -0.85 -19.31 -2.93
CA MET A 295 -0.79 -18.80 -4.29
C MET A 295 -2.03 -17.98 -4.63
N THR A 296 -1.84 -16.72 -4.95
CA THR A 296 -2.92 -15.77 -5.33
C THR A 296 -2.79 -15.40 -6.81
N LEU A 297 -3.81 -14.75 -7.39
CA LEU A 297 -3.68 -14.14 -8.73
C LEU A 297 -2.50 -13.17 -8.83
N HIS A 298 -2.17 -12.49 -7.74
CA HIS A 298 -1.01 -11.60 -7.72
C HIS A 298 0.33 -12.34 -7.82
N THR A 299 0.37 -13.61 -7.41
CA THR A 299 1.53 -14.48 -7.57
C THR A 299 1.88 -14.71 -9.05
N LEU A 300 0.89 -14.72 -9.97
CA LEU A 300 1.12 -14.80 -11.41
C LEU A 300 1.98 -13.63 -11.92
N ARG A 301 1.68 -12.42 -11.46
CA ARG A 301 2.48 -11.23 -11.79
C ARG A 301 3.87 -11.26 -11.17
N HIS A 302 4.01 -11.80 -9.96
CA HIS A 302 5.34 -12.04 -9.36
C HIS A 302 6.14 -13.04 -10.18
N THR A 303 5.50 -14.11 -10.68
CA THR A 303 6.12 -15.09 -11.56
C THR A 303 6.58 -14.46 -12.88
N TYR A 304 5.76 -13.58 -13.49
CA TYR A 304 6.18 -12.81 -14.67
C TYR A 304 7.43 -11.97 -14.40
N ALA A 305 7.43 -11.20 -13.33
CA ALA A 305 8.59 -10.36 -12.97
C ALA A 305 9.85 -11.20 -12.72
N SER A 306 9.71 -12.32 -12.02
CA SER A 306 10.81 -13.24 -11.74
C SER A 306 11.41 -13.84 -13.02
N ASN A 307 10.55 -14.21 -13.99
CA ASN A 307 11.02 -14.71 -15.27
C ASN A 307 11.78 -13.64 -16.08
N LEU A 308 11.32 -12.38 -16.10
CA LEU A 308 12.07 -11.29 -16.74
C LEU A 308 13.47 -11.12 -16.10
N ILE A 309 13.55 -11.22 -14.77
CA ILE A 309 14.82 -11.13 -14.05
C ILE A 309 15.72 -12.32 -14.36
N ALA A 310 15.18 -13.53 -14.40
CA ALA A 310 15.91 -14.75 -14.77
C ALA A 310 16.50 -14.66 -16.19
N GLU A 311 15.75 -14.02 -17.11
CA GLU A 311 16.20 -13.70 -18.49
C GLU A 311 17.10 -12.46 -18.56
N LYS A 312 17.66 -12.04 -17.41
CA LYS A 312 18.64 -10.95 -17.28
C LYS A 312 18.12 -9.55 -17.66
N CYS A 313 16.81 -9.32 -17.69
CA CYS A 313 16.27 -7.98 -17.83
C CYS A 313 16.75 -7.09 -16.69
N ASP A 314 17.12 -5.85 -17.01
CA ASP A 314 17.51 -4.85 -16.03
C ASP A 314 16.32 -4.35 -15.20
N VAL A 315 16.62 -3.65 -14.11
CA VAL A 315 15.60 -3.13 -13.16
C VAL A 315 14.60 -2.19 -13.84
N VAL A 316 15.07 -1.36 -14.78
CA VAL A 316 14.22 -0.37 -15.46
C VAL A 316 13.25 -1.07 -16.42
N THR A 317 13.72 -2.07 -17.15
CA THR A 317 12.89 -2.92 -18.02
C THR A 317 11.79 -3.62 -17.22
N VAL A 318 12.13 -4.26 -16.09
CA VAL A 318 11.15 -4.91 -15.21
C VAL A 318 10.19 -3.90 -14.60
N GLN A 319 10.69 -2.74 -14.15
CA GLN A 319 9.88 -1.65 -13.61
C GLN A 319 8.83 -1.17 -14.62
N ARG A 320 9.24 -0.90 -15.87
CA ARG A 320 8.35 -0.44 -16.94
C ARG A 320 7.31 -1.48 -17.31
N ALA A 321 7.71 -2.72 -17.49
CA ALA A 321 6.80 -3.83 -17.80
C ALA A 321 5.72 -4.01 -16.71
N LEU A 322 6.10 -3.85 -15.45
CA LEU A 322 5.19 -3.91 -14.32
C LEU A 322 4.38 -2.61 -14.08
N GLY A 323 4.77 -1.48 -14.66
CA GLY A 323 4.14 -0.19 -14.36
C GLY A 323 4.33 0.22 -12.90
N HIS A 324 5.56 0.09 -12.38
CA HIS A 324 5.93 0.67 -11.09
C HIS A 324 6.40 2.11 -11.31
N THR A 325 5.88 3.04 -10.53
CA THR A 325 6.21 4.47 -10.67
C THR A 325 7.68 4.78 -10.36
N GLN A 326 8.31 3.95 -9.53
CA GLN A 326 9.72 4.12 -9.13
C GLN A 326 10.45 2.77 -9.15
N PRO A 327 11.74 2.75 -9.58
CA PRO A 327 12.57 1.55 -9.54
C PRO A 327 12.70 0.95 -8.13
N SER A 328 12.65 1.78 -7.10
CA SER A 328 12.70 1.35 -5.69
C SER A 328 11.59 0.37 -5.33
N ILE A 329 10.40 0.48 -5.93
CA ILE A 329 9.30 -0.46 -5.72
C ILE A 329 9.70 -1.86 -6.23
N THR A 330 10.31 -1.92 -7.44
CA THR A 330 10.81 -3.17 -8.02
C THR A 330 11.92 -3.76 -7.18
N LEU A 331 12.89 -2.94 -6.77
CA LEU A 331 14.02 -3.40 -5.94
C LEU A 331 13.58 -3.89 -4.57
N ASN A 332 12.68 -3.18 -3.88
CA ASN A 332 12.18 -3.59 -2.57
C ASN A 332 11.49 -4.96 -2.58
N VAL A 333 10.90 -5.35 -3.72
CA VAL A 333 10.18 -6.60 -3.87
C VAL A 333 11.07 -7.71 -4.44
N TYR A 334 11.91 -7.40 -5.42
CA TYR A 334 12.60 -8.40 -6.26
C TYR A 334 14.12 -8.36 -6.20
N SER A 335 14.76 -7.46 -5.43
CA SER A 335 16.23 -7.32 -5.42
C SER A 335 16.98 -8.64 -5.14
N HIS A 336 16.39 -9.50 -4.32
CA HIS A 336 16.96 -10.79 -3.96
C HIS A 336 16.98 -11.82 -5.10
N LEU A 337 16.28 -11.55 -6.22
CA LEU A 337 16.26 -12.41 -7.40
C LEU A 337 17.35 -12.05 -8.43
N TRP A 338 17.92 -10.83 -8.35
CA TRP A 338 19.08 -10.50 -9.18
C TRP A 338 20.34 -11.21 -8.67
N PRO A 339 21.21 -11.73 -9.56
CA PRO A 339 22.50 -12.29 -9.17
C PRO A 339 23.31 -11.30 -8.33
N SER A 340 24.09 -11.81 -7.38
CA SER A 340 24.93 -10.96 -6.53
C SER A 340 25.83 -10.07 -7.38
N ALA A 341 26.02 -8.83 -6.96
CA ALA A 341 26.82 -7.85 -7.69
C ALA A 341 28.32 -8.26 -7.79
N GLU A 342 28.80 -9.13 -6.90
CA GLU A 342 30.21 -9.47 -6.73
C GLU A 342 30.81 -10.11 -7.98
N ASP A 343 30.19 -11.14 -8.53
CA ASP A 343 30.73 -11.84 -9.73
C ASP A 343 30.61 -10.98 -11.00
N LYS A 344 29.51 -10.24 -11.14
CA LYS A 344 29.34 -9.31 -12.28
C LYS A 344 30.32 -8.14 -12.22
N THR A 345 30.53 -7.58 -11.02
CA THR A 345 31.47 -6.47 -10.83
C THR A 345 32.90 -6.92 -11.15
N ARG A 346 33.29 -8.09 -10.67
CA ARG A 346 34.60 -8.67 -10.95
C ARG A 346 34.80 -8.95 -12.46
N ALA A 347 33.81 -9.55 -13.10
CA ALA A 347 33.87 -9.85 -14.55
C ALA A 347 33.94 -8.55 -15.38
N ALA A 348 33.11 -7.56 -15.06
CA ALA A 348 33.12 -6.26 -15.75
C ALA A 348 34.45 -5.51 -15.55
N ALA A 349 34.96 -5.50 -14.31
CA ALA A 349 36.25 -4.89 -14.00
C ALA A 349 37.40 -5.59 -14.73
N ASN A 350 37.41 -6.93 -14.77
CA ASN A 350 38.40 -7.69 -15.52
C ASN A 350 38.34 -7.39 -17.01
N THR A 351 37.14 -7.38 -17.62
CA THR A 351 36.95 -7.03 -19.03
C THR A 351 37.51 -5.65 -19.35
N PHE A 352 37.20 -4.64 -18.50
CA PHE A 352 37.70 -3.28 -18.65
C PHE A 352 39.24 -3.25 -18.47
N MET A 353 39.75 -3.92 -17.45
CA MET A 353 41.18 -3.97 -17.16
C MET A 353 41.95 -4.61 -18.33
N THR A 354 41.46 -5.73 -18.90
CA THR A 354 42.05 -6.37 -20.07
C THR A 354 42.01 -5.49 -21.31
N ALA A 355 40.93 -4.70 -21.49
CA ALA A 355 40.82 -3.77 -22.61
C ALA A 355 41.75 -2.54 -22.50
N VAL A 356 42.18 -2.18 -21.28
CA VAL A 356 43.07 -1.03 -21.02
C VAL A 356 44.55 -1.45 -20.97
N LEU A 357 44.81 -2.64 -20.46
CA LEU A 357 46.16 -3.17 -20.22
C LEU A 357 46.34 -4.38 -21.12
N ASP A 358 46.87 -4.25 -22.32
CA ASP A 358 47.00 -5.31 -23.32
C ASP A 358 47.43 -6.69 -22.77
N ASP A 359 48.13 -6.74 -21.61
CA ASP A 359 48.29 -7.90 -20.74
C ASP A 359 48.36 -7.49 -19.25
N PRO A 360 47.44 -7.93 -18.38
CA PRO A 360 47.48 -7.66 -16.94
C PRO A 360 48.75 -8.21 -16.24
N ALA A 361 49.43 -9.20 -16.85
CA ALA A 361 50.65 -9.75 -16.30
C ALA A 361 51.86 -8.81 -16.45
N ASP A 362 51.83 -7.83 -17.35
CA ASP A 362 52.94 -6.88 -17.53
C ASP A 362 53.08 -5.88 -16.37
N LEU A 363 52.03 -5.59 -15.63
CA LEU A 363 52.10 -4.72 -14.45
C LEU A 363 52.93 -5.32 -13.30
N VAL A 364 53.01 -6.64 -13.22
CA VAL A 364 53.77 -7.34 -12.16
C VAL A 364 55.25 -7.43 -12.52
N ARG A 365 55.60 -7.35 -13.81
CA ARG A 365 56.98 -7.43 -14.30
C ARG A 365 57.76 -6.12 -14.21
N THR A 366 57.05 -4.96 -14.24
CA THR A 366 57.70 -3.64 -14.20
C THR A 366 58.05 -3.12 -12.81
N SER A 367 57.63 -3.80 -11.73
CA SER A 367 57.94 -3.45 -10.35
C SER A 367 59.18 -4.15 -9.76
N GLY A 368 59.97 -4.82 -10.61
CA GLY A 368 61.18 -5.60 -10.22
C GLY A 368 62.44 -5.20 -10.95
N ALA A 369 62.60 -3.91 -11.34
CA ALA A 369 63.86 -3.41 -11.91
C ALA A 369 64.36 -2.22 -11.05
#